data_221704108cc91107a978474fce8ad422
#
_entry.id   221704108cc91107a978474fce8ad422
#
_cell.length_a   1.000
_cell.length_b   1.000
_cell.length_c   1.000
_cell.angle_alpha   90.00
_cell.angle_beta   90.00
_cell.angle_gamma   90.00
#
_symmetry.space_group_name_H-M   'P 1'
#
loop_
_entity.id
_entity.type
_entity.pdbx_description
1 polymer ?
#
loop_
_entity_poly.entity_id
_entity_poly.type
_entity_poly.pdbx_seq_one_letter_code
_entity_poly.pdbx_strand_id
1 'polypeptide(L)'
;MGMAITARLGKSATGLALGASLTVLAGSFAMGEEAVFTVGNYPVEARAEDAVSAKSKALADGQQAALHSLLKRLVPVTAYQRLRPLRQVPAGDLVEGVRVRSERNSSTDYIASLDFSFQAKGVRDLLRREGLPFTEEQAPQLTVIALWRSAAAAAPKEEAAWTNVWRGLDLEHALTPVRLEALKGGIASQAINALAEGDGSAIRALLAAYGSELVVLAVAEQDLAAKRLRVTLSGRDAVGPFVLKRAYRLDPADPGYASELAAVVSMGILEGRWKAVKFASGPGNDGAVATAAPGDSELLIAVEFHGMGEWQDIGRRLAATPGIEELEVAGLSARGARVTLRYAAGADRLAEALAQQGLSLRNAGGSWVLTLQ
;
A
#
# COMPACT_ATOMS: atom_id res chain seq x y z
N MET A 1 -82.68 8.32 -25.33
CA MET A 1 -82.69 7.11 -26.15
C MET A 1 -81.45 6.34 -25.79
N GLY A 2 -81.48 5.46 -24.89
CA GLY A 2 -81.94 4.08 -24.87
C GLY A 2 -80.73 3.21 -25.21
N MET A 3 -80.31 2.30 -24.55
CA MET A 3 -80.66 1.14 -23.71
C MET A 3 -79.30 0.49 -23.36
N ALA A 4 -78.89 0.22 -22.14
CA ALA A 4 -79.12 -0.95 -21.31
C ALA A 4 -78.93 -2.29 -22.02
N ILE A 5 -78.08 -3.16 -21.44
CA ILE A 5 -78.35 -4.58 -21.03
C ILE A 5 -77.02 -5.31 -20.81
N THR A 6 -76.77 -5.62 -19.57
CA THR A 6 -76.56 -6.87 -18.79
C THR A 6 -75.41 -7.80 -19.11
N ALA A 7 -74.56 -7.94 -18.10
CA ALA A 7 -74.11 -9.07 -17.29
C ALA A 7 -73.93 -10.45 -17.98
N ARG A 8 -72.79 -11.07 -17.69
CA ARG A 8 -72.72 -12.41 -17.03
C ARG A 8 -71.32 -12.80 -16.56
N LEU A 9 -71.34 -13.40 -15.38
CA LEU A 9 -70.30 -14.08 -14.64
C LEU A 9 -69.63 -15.25 -15.43
N GLY A 10 -68.36 -15.50 -15.11
CA GLY A 10 -67.68 -16.75 -15.46
C GLY A 10 -66.32 -16.93 -14.82
N LYS A 11 -66.32 -17.47 -13.62
CA LYS A 11 -65.39 -18.43 -12.94
C LYS A 11 -63.94 -18.52 -13.33
N SER A 12 -63.09 -18.24 -12.34
CA SER A 12 -62.00 -19.04 -11.72
C SER A 12 -61.07 -19.82 -12.66
N ALA A 13 -59.77 -19.42 -12.63
CA ALA A 13 -58.66 -20.37 -12.65
C ALA A 13 -57.45 -19.78 -11.93
N THR A 14 -57.14 -20.35 -10.79
CA THR A 14 -55.97 -20.16 -9.95
C THR A 14 -54.71 -20.64 -10.73
N GLY A 15 -53.82 -19.75 -11.08
CA GLY A 15 -52.50 -20.07 -11.65
C GLY A 15 -51.39 -19.62 -10.71
N LEU A 16 -50.83 -20.53 -9.93
CA LEU A 16 -49.64 -20.34 -9.11
C LEU A 16 -48.45 -20.09 -10.04
N ALA A 17 -47.94 -18.85 -10.15
CA ALA A 17 -46.67 -18.56 -10.78
C ALA A 17 -45.62 -18.51 -9.69
N LEU A 18 -44.83 -19.56 -9.54
CA LEU A 18 -43.59 -19.61 -8.80
C LEU A 18 -42.56 -18.73 -9.52
N GLY A 19 -42.38 -17.50 -9.05
CA GLY A 19 -41.31 -16.63 -9.51
C GLY A 19 -39.99 -17.05 -8.88
N ALA A 20 -39.11 -17.66 -9.65
CA ALA A 20 -37.74 -17.93 -9.28
C ALA A 20 -36.99 -16.60 -9.26
N SER A 21 -36.77 -16.05 -8.06
CA SER A 21 -35.87 -14.94 -7.85
C SER A 21 -34.42 -15.45 -7.96
N LEU A 22 -33.83 -15.32 -9.14
CA LEU A 22 -32.44 -15.62 -9.38
C LEU A 22 -31.62 -14.46 -8.81
N THR A 23 -31.00 -14.70 -7.67
CA THR A 23 -30.09 -13.77 -6.98
C THR A 23 -28.83 -13.60 -7.79
N VAL A 24 -28.70 -12.49 -8.50
CA VAL A 24 -27.44 -12.06 -9.13
C VAL A 24 -26.59 -11.39 -8.04
N LEU A 25 -25.77 -12.14 -7.35
CA LEU A 25 -24.81 -11.65 -6.33
C LEU A 25 -23.37 -12.10 -6.63
N ALA A 26 -23.00 -12.27 -7.91
CA ALA A 26 -21.67 -12.75 -8.29
C ALA A 26 -20.85 -11.76 -9.12
N GLY A 27 -21.30 -10.50 -9.29
CA GLY A 27 -20.66 -9.58 -10.24
C GLY A 27 -19.62 -8.60 -9.66
N SER A 28 -19.51 -8.41 -8.35
CA SER A 28 -18.70 -7.32 -7.80
C SER A 28 -17.25 -7.71 -7.47
N PHE A 29 -16.94 -8.98 -7.31
CA PHE A 29 -15.57 -9.41 -6.99
C PHE A 29 -14.65 -9.48 -8.21
N ALA A 30 -15.17 -9.83 -9.37
CA ALA A 30 -14.38 -9.95 -10.59
C ALA A 30 -13.88 -8.59 -11.13
N MET A 31 -14.64 -7.51 -10.95
CA MET A 31 -14.22 -6.17 -11.40
C MET A 31 -13.07 -5.58 -10.59
N GLY A 32 -12.92 -5.95 -9.32
CA GLY A 32 -11.82 -5.49 -8.47
C GLY A 32 -10.48 -6.16 -8.78
N GLU A 33 -10.50 -7.45 -9.13
CA GLU A 33 -9.29 -8.21 -9.49
C GLU A 33 -8.69 -7.76 -10.83
N GLU A 34 -9.50 -7.34 -11.80
CA GLU A 34 -8.99 -6.83 -13.08
C GLU A 34 -8.53 -5.37 -12.98
N ALA A 35 -9.12 -4.56 -12.10
CA ALA A 35 -8.76 -3.16 -11.92
C ALA A 35 -7.28 -2.99 -11.54
N VAL A 36 -6.72 -3.89 -10.72
CA VAL A 36 -5.33 -3.82 -10.25
C VAL A 36 -4.30 -3.95 -11.39
N PHE A 37 -4.69 -4.55 -12.53
CA PHE A 37 -3.84 -4.67 -13.72
C PHE A 37 -3.83 -3.43 -14.61
N THR A 38 -4.52 -2.38 -14.22
CA THR A 38 -4.43 -1.07 -14.87
C THR A 38 -3.46 -0.17 -14.08
N VAL A 39 -2.53 0.47 -14.78
CA VAL A 39 -1.69 1.54 -14.23
C VAL A 39 -2.25 2.85 -14.75
N GLY A 40 -3.00 3.54 -13.89
CA GLY A 40 -3.71 4.75 -14.25
C GLY A 40 -2.88 6.01 -14.05
N ASN A 41 -3.27 7.06 -14.76
CA ASN A 41 -2.70 8.40 -14.65
C ASN A 41 -1.17 8.43 -14.79
N TYR A 42 -0.62 7.54 -15.62
CA TYR A 42 0.84 7.40 -15.76
C TYR A 42 1.39 8.52 -16.63
N PRO A 43 2.34 9.35 -16.14
CA PRO A 43 2.94 10.42 -16.91
C PRO A 43 3.92 9.86 -17.94
N VAL A 44 3.81 10.33 -19.16
CA VAL A 44 4.75 10.02 -20.25
C VAL A 44 5.21 11.30 -20.92
N GLU A 45 6.49 11.34 -21.29
CA GLU A 45 7.10 12.45 -22.00
C GLU A 45 8.16 11.92 -22.96
N ALA A 46 8.19 12.44 -24.19
CA ALA A 46 9.27 12.21 -25.12
C ALA A 46 9.46 13.37 -26.07
N ARG A 47 10.70 13.52 -26.52
CA ARG A 47 11.09 14.42 -27.60
C ARG A 47 11.67 13.61 -28.75
N ALA A 48 11.33 14.00 -30.00
CA ALA A 48 11.84 13.42 -31.23
C ALA A 48 11.93 14.47 -32.35
N GLU A 49 12.25 14.05 -33.56
CA GLU A 49 12.38 14.94 -34.72
C GLU A 49 11.01 15.52 -35.15
N ASP A 50 9.94 14.78 -34.92
CA ASP A 50 8.57 15.16 -35.21
C ASP A 50 7.57 14.67 -34.16
N ALA A 51 6.35 15.20 -34.18
CA ALA A 51 5.30 14.91 -33.21
C ALA A 51 4.87 13.42 -33.21
N VAL A 52 4.88 12.75 -34.36
CA VAL A 52 4.48 11.34 -34.48
C VAL A 52 5.53 10.44 -33.84
N SER A 53 6.79 10.68 -34.14
CA SER A 53 7.94 9.98 -33.56
C SER A 53 8.01 10.21 -32.05
N ALA A 54 7.77 11.46 -31.58
CA ALA A 54 7.72 11.77 -30.14
C ALA A 54 6.58 10.98 -29.44
N LYS A 55 5.38 10.96 -30.04
CA LYS A 55 4.26 10.19 -29.49
C LYS A 55 4.55 8.67 -29.44
N SER A 56 5.07 8.11 -30.54
CA SER A 56 5.41 6.68 -30.60
C SER A 56 6.44 6.28 -29.54
N LYS A 57 7.47 7.11 -29.35
CA LYS A 57 8.49 6.90 -28.34
C LYS A 57 7.90 7.00 -26.92
N ALA A 58 7.11 8.03 -26.64
CA ALA A 58 6.47 8.21 -25.32
C ALA A 58 5.57 7.02 -24.96
N LEU A 59 4.80 6.51 -25.92
CA LEU A 59 3.95 5.33 -25.72
C LEU A 59 4.78 4.08 -25.43
N ALA A 60 5.83 3.80 -26.21
CA ALA A 60 6.66 2.62 -26.02
C ALA A 60 7.40 2.65 -24.67
N ASP A 61 8.04 3.79 -24.35
CA ASP A 61 8.75 3.99 -23.08
C ASP A 61 7.77 3.93 -21.90
N GLY A 62 6.59 4.54 -22.07
CA GLY A 62 5.52 4.54 -21.08
C GLY A 62 4.95 3.16 -20.77
N GLN A 63 4.68 2.34 -21.78
CA GLN A 63 4.23 0.95 -21.61
C GLN A 63 5.23 0.14 -20.81
N GLN A 64 6.52 0.26 -21.15
CA GLN A 64 7.57 -0.47 -20.45
C GLN A 64 7.72 -0.05 -18.99
N ALA A 65 7.65 1.25 -18.72
CA ALA A 65 7.75 1.78 -17.37
C ALA A 65 6.49 1.46 -16.54
N ALA A 66 5.30 1.51 -17.15
CA ALA A 66 4.03 1.14 -16.52
C ALA A 66 3.98 -0.35 -16.16
N LEU A 67 4.45 -1.25 -17.06
CA LEU A 67 4.57 -2.68 -16.74
C LEU A 67 5.46 -2.89 -15.51
N HIS A 68 6.60 -2.22 -15.45
CA HIS A 68 7.50 -2.34 -14.30
C HIS A 68 6.86 -1.81 -13.01
N SER A 69 6.05 -0.76 -13.09
CA SER A 69 5.28 -0.23 -11.97
C SER A 69 4.20 -1.21 -11.51
N LEU A 70 3.49 -1.84 -12.46
CA LEU A 70 2.53 -2.91 -12.16
C LEU A 70 3.18 -4.09 -11.46
N LEU A 71 4.31 -4.59 -11.97
CA LEU A 71 5.02 -5.71 -11.34
C LEU A 71 5.45 -5.38 -9.90
N LYS A 72 5.92 -4.15 -9.64
CA LYS A 72 6.22 -3.68 -8.28
C LYS A 72 4.98 -3.57 -7.40
N ARG A 73 3.83 -3.20 -7.96
CA ARG A 73 2.55 -3.18 -7.24
C ARG A 73 2.18 -4.56 -6.74
N LEU A 74 2.29 -5.58 -7.58
CA LEU A 74 1.84 -6.94 -7.30
C LEU A 74 2.80 -7.72 -6.39
N VAL A 75 4.11 -7.52 -6.55
CA VAL A 75 5.17 -8.32 -5.90
C VAL A 75 5.59 -7.69 -4.56
N PRO A 76 5.93 -8.46 -3.51
CA PRO A 76 6.42 -7.92 -2.25
C PRO A 76 7.78 -7.24 -2.41
N VAL A 77 8.05 -6.24 -1.57
CA VAL A 77 9.29 -5.44 -1.60
C VAL A 77 10.54 -6.32 -1.51
N THR A 78 10.47 -7.41 -0.73
CA THR A 78 11.56 -8.38 -0.56
C THR A 78 11.97 -9.07 -1.86
N ALA A 79 11.06 -9.16 -2.84
CA ALA A 79 11.33 -9.79 -4.13
C ALA A 79 11.65 -8.78 -5.26
N TYR A 80 11.75 -7.47 -5.00
CA TYR A 80 12.00 -6.46 -6.03
C TYR A 80 13.30 -6.65 -6.82
N GLN A 81 14.35 -7.19 -6.20
CA GLN A 81 15.61 -7.49 -6.90
C GLN A 81 15.41 -8.51 -8.03
N ARG A 82 14.49 -9.45 -7.85
CA ARG A 82 14.15 -10.49 -8.82
C ARG A 82 13.34 -9.95 -10.01
N LEU A 83 12.82 -8.72 -9.94
CA LEU A 83 12.17 -8.04 -11.05
C LEU A 83 13.15 -7.46 -12.08
N ARG A 84 14.47 -7.41 -11.77
CA ARG A 84 15.46 -6.81 -12.69
C ARG A 84 15.50 -7.46 -14.07
N PRO A 85 15.50 -8.80 -14.22
CA PRO A 85 15.47 -9.44 -15.54
C PRO A 85 14.21 -9.10 -16.35
N LEU A 86 13.08 -8.89 -15.67
CA LEU A 86 11.79 -8.60 -16.30
C LEU A 86 11.71 -7.22 -16.96
N ARG A 87 12.72 -6.35 -16.74
CA ARG A 87 12.83 -5.08 -17.46
C ARG A 87 13.03 -5.24 -18.97
N GLN A 88 13.48 -6.42 -19.39
CA GLN A 88 13.72 -6.74 -20.82
C GLN A 88 12.49 -7.40 -21.48
N VAL A 89 11.47 -7.75 -20.71
CA VAL A 89 10.22 -8.31 -21.27
C VAL A 89 9.49 -7.20 -22.01
N PRO A 90 9.17 -7.37 -23.31
CA PRO A 90 8.46 -6.36 -24.07
C PRO A 90 7.06 -6.13 -23.48
N ALA A 91 6.80 -4.92 -23.01
CA ALA A 91 5.51 -4.59 -22.41
C ALA A 91 4.36 -4.64 -23.42
N GLY A 92 4.65 -4.34 -24.69
CA GLY A 92 3.66 -4.35 -25.77
C GLY A 92 2.91 -5.68 -25.92
N ASP A 93 3.58 -6.80 -25.62
CA ASP A 93 2.97 -8.14 -25.68
C ASP A 93 1.95 -8.39 -24.55
N LEU A 94 2.01 -7.58 -23.49
CA LEU A 94 1.16 -7.70 -22.31
C LEU A 94 0.15 -6.55 -22.18
N VAL A 95 0.28 -5.48 -22.97
CA VAL A 95 -0.68 -4.37 -22.97
C VAL A 95 -1.97 -4.82 -23.65
N GLU A 96 -3.09 -4.64 -22.98
CA GLU A 96 -4.43 -4.86 -23.49
C GLU A 96 -5.01 -3.57 -24.10
N GLY A 97 -4.75 -2.43 -23.48
CA GLY A 97 -5.26 -1.15 -23.93
C GLY A 97 -4.52 0.05 -23.35
N VAL A 98 -4.66 1.18 -24.03
CA VAL A 98 -4.14 2.48 -23.61
C VAL A 98 -5.26 3.50 -23.71
N ARG A 99 -5.52 4.23 -22.61
CA ARG A 99 -6.46 5.34 -22.56
C ARG A 99 -5.71 6.64 -22.33
N VAL A 100 -6.00 7.64 -23.13
CA VAL A 100 -5.46 9.00 -22.96
C VAL A 100 -6.34 9.77 -22.00
N ARG A 101 -5.79 10.21 -20.85
CA ARG A 101 -6.47 11.12 -19.91
C ARG A 101 -6.26 12.58 -20.30
N SER A 102 -5.03 12.92 -20.61
CA SER A 102 -4.66 14.25 -21.12
C SER A 102 -3.44 14.12 -22.01
N GLU A 103 -3.37 14.95 -23.04
CA GLU A 103 -2.19 15.04 -23.90
C GLU A 103 -1.92 16.49 -24.32
N ARG A 104 -0.66 16.80 -24.51
CA ARG A 104 -0.16 18.03 -25.13
C ARG A 104 0.97 17.65 -26.08
N ASN A 105 0.95 18.21 -27.25
CA ASN A 105 1.98 17.99 -28.25
C ASN A 105 2.46 19.32 -28.82
N SER A 106 3.73 19.38 -29.18
CA SER A 106 4.32 20.40 -30.04
C SER A 106 4.78 19.74 -31.33
N SER A 107 5.57 20.43 -32.15
CA SER A 107 6.17 19.86 -33.34
C SER A 107 7.20 18.73 -33.03
N THR A 108 7.77 18.73 -31.81
CA THR A 108 8.86 17.80 -31.41
C THR A 108 8.65 17.14 -30.06
N ASP A 109 7.69 17.61 -29.25
CA ASP A 109 7.49 17.13 -27.89
C ASP A 109 6.08 16.54 -27.75
N TYR A 110 5.98 15.45 -27.01
CA TYR A 110 4.73 14.83 -26.59
C TYR A 110 4.75 14.60 -25.08
N ILE A 111 3.75 15.13 -24.39
CA ILE A 111 3.56 14.99 -22.94
C ILE A 111 2.12 14.52 -22.73
N ALA A 112 1.93 13.44 -21.99
CA ALA A 112 0.59 12.94 -21.71
C ALA A 112 0.48 12.26 -20.33
N SER A 113 -0.76 12.11 -19.89
CA SER A 113 -1.12 11.19 -18.80
C SER A 113 -1.99 10.09 -19.40
N LEU A 114 -1.56 8.85 -19.19
CA LEU A 114 -2.13 7.66 -19.83
C LEU A 114 -2.53 6.62 -18.78
N ASP A 115 -3.58 5.86 -19.09
CA ASP A 115 -3.88 4.61 -18.40
C ASP A 115 -3.42 3.45 -19.29
N PHE A 116 -2.61 2.57 -18.74
CA PHE A 116 -2.17 1.34 -19.39
C PHE A 116 -2.86 0.14 -18.72
N SER A 117 -3.74 -0.53 -19.45
CA SER A 117 -4.36 -1.80 -19.02
C SER A 117 -3.54 -2.97 -19.55
N PHE A 118 -3.25 -3.92 -18.68
CA PHE A 118 -2.45 -5.10 -19.00
C PHE A 118 -3.31 -6.36 -18.94
N GLN A 119 -3.00 -7.32 -19.79
CA GLN A 119 -3.62 -8.63 -19.82
C GLN A 119 -3.33 -9.36 -18.51
N ALA A 120 -4.34 -9.46 -17.64
CA ALA A 120 -4.20 -10.05 -16.31
C ALA A 120 -3.60 -11.47 -16.37
N LYS A 121 -4.10 -12.31 -17.30
CA LYS A 121 -3.57 -13.66 -17.52
C LYS A 121 -2.09 -13.65 -17.91
N GLY A 122 -1.69 -12.79 -18.84
CA GLY A 122 -0.30 -12.69 -19.30
C GLY A 122 0.66 -12.29 -18.19
N VAL A 123 0.26 -11.32 -17.35
CA VAL A 123 1.06 -10.87 -16.20
C VAL A 123 1.15 -11.97 -15.12
N ARG A 124 0.04 -12.66 -14.81
CA ARG A 124 0.05 -13.80 -13.87
C ARG A 124 0.98 -14.91 -14.35
N ASP A 125 0.90 -15.26 -15.62
CA ASP A 125 1.73 -16.32 -16.22
C ASP A 125 3.21 -15.94 -16.22
N LEU A 126 3.54 -14.66 -16.47
CA LEU A 126 4.89 -14.12 -16.34
C LEU A 126 5.42 -14.28 -14.91
N LEU A 127 4.67 -13.82 -13.91
CA LEU A 127 5.10 -13.89 -12.51
C LEU A 127 5.26 -15.33 -12.02
N ARG A 128 4.34 -16.24 -12.41
CA ARG A 128 4.43 -17.68 -12.05
C ARG A 128 5.64 -18.35 -12.70
N ARG A 129 5.91 -18.08 -13.97
CA ARG A 129 7.07 -18.63 -14.69
C ARG A 129 8.39 -18.24 -14.03
N GLU A 130 8.46 -17.02 -13.52
CA GLU A 130 9.64 -16.50 -12.82
C GLU A 130 9.67 -16.90 -11.33
N GLY A 131 8.68 -17.66 -10.85
CA GLY A 131 8.56 -18.09 -9.47
C GLY A 131 8.42 -16.92 -8.48
N LEU A 132 7.88 -15.78 -8.93
CA LEU A 132 7.70 -14.60 -8.10
C LEU A 132 6.41 -14.69 -7.30
N PRO A 133 6.43 -14.50 -5.98
CA PRO A 133 5.21 -14.36 -5.20
C PRO A 133 4.52 -13.05 -5.57
N PHE A 134 3.19 -13.07 -5.72
CA PHE A 134 2.42 -11.87 -6.01
C PHE A 134 1.02 -11.94 -5.38
N THR A 135 0.43 -10.77 -5.16
CA THR A 135 -0.97 -10.61 -4.77
C THR A 135 -1.64 -9.60 -5.68
N GLU A 136 -2.88 -9.86 -6.03
CA GLU A 136 -3.75 -9.01 -6.84
C GLU A 136 -4.99 -8.57 -6.05
N GLU A 137 -5.11 -9.06 -4.83
CA GLU A 137 -6.23 -8.73 -3.95
C GLU A 137 -6.09 -7.30 -3.42
N GLN A 138 -7.04 -6.46 -3.77
CA GLN A 138 -7.09 -5.10 -3.26
C GLN A 138 -7.55 -5.06 -1.80
N ALA A 139 -6.95 -4.15 -1.03
CA ALA A 139 -7.44 -3.80 0.30
C ALA A 139 -8.81 -3.10 0.18
N PRO A 140 -9.62 -3.11 1.25
CA PRO A 140 -10.77 -2.22 1.35
C PRO A 140 -10.37 -0.76 1.13
N GLN A 141 -11.24 0.03 0.49
CA GLN A 141 -10.97 1.42 0.15
C GLN A 141 -10.62 2.25 1.38
N LEU A 142 -9.49 2.96 1.30
CA LEU A 142 -8.96 3.82 2.35
C LEU A 142 -9.30 5.29 2.08
N THR A 143 -9.79 6.01 3.08
CA THR A 143 -9.90 7.47 3.03
C THR A 143 -8.57 8.11 3.43
N VAL A 144 -8.00 8.95 2.56
CA VAL A 144 -6.80 9.72 2.85
C VAL A 144 -7.13 11.21 2.89
N ILE A 145 -6.66 11.88 3.94
CA ILE A 145 -6.76 13.34 4.11
C ILE A 145 -5.35 13.90 3.91
N ALA A 146 -5.13 14.56 2.78
CA ALA A 146 -3.87 15.24 2.48
C ALA A 146 -3.90 16.64 3.13
N LEU A 147 -3.12 16.84 4.18
CA LEU A 147 -3.03 18.08 4.93
C LEU A 147 -1.63 18.69 4.81
N TRP A 148 -1.58 19.97 4.46
CA TRP A 148 -0.36 20.77 4.53
C TRP A 148 -0.36 21.59 5.82
N ARG A 149 0.71 21.50 6.59
CA ARG A 149 0.93 22.35 7.76
C ARG A 149 2.05 23.35 7.49
N SER A 150 1.78 24.60 7.74
CA SER A 150 2.76 25.68 7.67
C SER A 150 2.93 26.32 9.04
N ALA A 151 4.16 26.75 9.36
CA ALA A 151 4.43 27.58 10.53
C ALA A 151 3.86 29.01 10.36
N ALA A 152 3.67 29.45 9.11
CA ALA A 152 2.98 30.69 8.79
C ALA A 152 1.48 30.42 8.67
N ALA A 153 0.66 31.34 9.18
CA ALA A 153 -0.79 31.26 9.05
C ALA A 153 -1.17 31.22 7.55
N ALA A 154 -1.94 30.20 7.18
CA ALA A 154 -2.50 29.95 5.84
C ALA A 154 -1.47 29.88 4.69
N ALA A 155 -1.19 28.66 4.22
CA ALA A 155 -0.47 28.39 2.98
C ALA A 155 -1.38 27.70 1.97
N PRO A 156 -2.43 28.38 1.45
CA PRO A 156 -3.47 27.74 0.62
C PRO A 156 -2.93 27.22 -0.72
N LYS A 157 -1.83 27.78 -1.23
CA LYS A 157 -1.20 27.31 -2.47
C LYS A 157 -0.49 25.97 -2.25
N GLU A 158 0.25 25.84 -1.15
CA GLU A 158 0.98 24.64 -0.76
C GLU A 158 0.00 23.52 -0.39
N GLU A 159 -1.09 23.83 0.31
CA GLU A 159 -2.15 22.89 0.61
C GLU A 159 -2.82 22.37 -0.66
N ALA A 160 -3.17 23.26 -1.58
CA ALA A 160 -3.72 22.87 -2.89
C ALA A 160 -2.71 22.04 -3.70
N ALA A 161 -1.43 22.40 -3.68
CA ALA A 161 -0.37 21.67 -4.36
C ALA A 161 -0.23 20.25 -3.78
N TRP A 162 -0.19 20.10 -2.45
CA TRP A 162 -0.10 18.80 -1.80
C TRP A 162 -1.30 17.89 -2.14
N THR A 163 -2.51 18.43 -2.08
CA THR A 163 -3.72 17.69 -2.46
C THR A 163 -3.70 17.31 -3.95
N ASN A 164 -3.22 18.20 -4.83
CA ASN A 164 -3.14 17.94 -6.27
C ASN A 164 -2.12 16.85 -6.60
N VAL A 165 -0.99 16.80 -5.89
CA VAL A 165 -0.01 15.72 -6.04
C VAL A 165 -0.64 14.36 -5.72
N TRP A 166 -1.43 14.25 -4.66
CA TRP A 166 -2.18 13.03 -4.35
C TRP A 166 -3.19 12.68 -5.45
N ARG A 167 -3.93 13.66 -5.99
CA ARG A 167 -4.86 13.45 -7.11
C ARG A 167 -4.16 12.98 -8.40
N GLY A 168 -2.89 13.32 -8.54
CA GLY A 168 -2.04 12.89 -9.65
C GLY A 168 -1.63 11.42 -9.59
N LEU A 169 -1.82 10.74 -8.46
CA LEU A 169 -1.50 9.32 -8.32
C LEU A 169 -2.62 8.42 -8.89
N ASP A 170 -2.26 7.16 -9.16
CA ASP A 170 -3.23 6.11 -9.46
C ASP A 170 -3.89 5.61 -8.17
N LEU A 171 -4.95 6.28 -7.74
CA LEU A 171 -5.62 6.00 -6.47
C LEU A 171 -6.66 4.88 -6.57
N GLU A 172 -7.16 4.61 -7.78
CA GLU A 172 -8.25 3.67 -8.02
C GLU A 172 -7.75 2.23 -8.19
N HIS A 173 -6.69 2.08 -9.00
CA HIS A 173 -6.18 0.75 -9.39
C HIS A 173 -5.09 0.23 -8.46
N ALA A 174 -4.68 1.00 -7.47
CA ALA A 174 -3.70 0.61 -6.47
C ALA A 174 -4.15 -0.63 -5.66
N LEU A 175 -3.21 -1.40 -5.11
CA LEU A 175 -3.55 -2.49 -4.17
C LEU A 175 -4.25 -1.98 -2.91
N THR A 176 -4.04 -0.73 -2.53
CA THR A 176 -4.81 -0.05 -1.50
C THR A 176 -5.54 1.12 -2.17
N PRO A 177 -6.77 0.91 -2.67
CA PRO A 177 -7.53 1.98 -3.30
C PRO A 177 -7.76 3.13 -2.33
N VAL A 178 -7.58 4.36 -2.81
CA VAL A 178 -7.67 5.56 -1.98
C VAL A 178 -8.76 6.50 -2.49
N ARG A 179 -9.56 7.01 -1.54
CA ARG A 179 -10.44 8.14 -1.73
C ARG A 179 -9.88 9.35 -0.98
N LEU A 180 -9.69 10.46 -1.68
CA LEU A 180 -9.25 11.71 -1.05
C LEU A 180 -10.44 12.47 -0.49
N GLU A 181 -10.32 12.91 0.76
CA GLU A 181 -11.25 13.82 1.39
C GLU A 181 -10.54 15.03 1.98
N ALA A 182 -11.25 16.14 2.09
CA ALA A 182 -10.75 17.33 2.76
C ALA A 182 -10.81 17.15 4.28
N LEU A 183 -9.94 17.88 5.00
CA LEU A 183 -10.01 17.92 6.46
C LEU A 183 -11.36 18.51 6.89
N LYS A 184 -12.12 17.76 7.67
CA LYS A 184 -13.40 18.23 8.21
C LYS A 184 -13.19 19.34 9.25
N GLY A 185 -14.00 20.39 9.14
CA GLY A 185 -14.04 21.45 10.14
C GLY A 185 -14.37 20.85 11.52
N GLY A 186 -13.70 21.30 12.55
CA GLY A 186 -13.85 20.78 13.92
C GLY A 186 -12.74 19.83 14.38
N ILE A 187 -11.87 19.36 13.50
CA ILE A 187 -10.65 18.65 13.90
C ILE A 187 -9.61 19.69 14.31
N ALA A 188 -9.42 19.86 15.61
CA ALA A 188 -8.48 20.84 16.16
C ALA A 188 -7.02 20.47 15.86
N SER A 189 -6.14 21.48 15.76
CA SER A 189 -4.69 21.28 15.56
C SER A 189 -4.06 20.39 16.64
N GLN A 190 -4.57 20.44 17.88
CA GLN A 190 -4.15 19.57 18.97
C GLN A 190 -4.45 18.08 18.67
N ALA A 191 -5.59 17.77 18.07
CA ALA A 191 -5.93 16.41 17.66
C ALA A 191 -5.00 15.91 16.55
N ILE A 192 -4.62 16.79 15.61
CA ILE A 192 -3.64 16.46 14.56
C ILE A 192 -2.26 16.14 15.16
N ASN A 193 -1.83 16.88 16.19
CA ASN A 193 -0.58 16.58 16.91
C ASN A 193 -0.66 15.24 17.63
N ALA A 194 -1.77 14.96 18.33
CA ALA A 194 -1.98 13.69 19.00
C ALA A 194 -1.99 12.51 18.01
N LEU A 195 -2.62 12.68 16.83
CA LEU A 195 -2.57 11.69 15.74
C LEU A 195 -1.12 11.44 15.27
N ALA A 196 -0.32 12.50 15.13
CA ALA A 196 1.08 12.37 14.71
C ALA A 196 1.96 11.66 15.74
N GLU A 197 1.54 11.59 17.01
CA GLU A 197 2.21 10.81 18.06
C GLU A 197 1.57 9.43 18.28
N GLY A 198 0.53 9.09 17.52
CA GLY A 198 -0.10 7.76 17.58
C GLY A 198 -1.10 7.58 18.70
N ASP A 199 -1.65 8.68 19.21
CA ASP A 199 -2.67 8.61 20.25
C ASP A 199 -3.91 7.84 19.76
N GLY A 200 -4.21 6.73 20.43
CA GLY A 200 -5.31 5.85 20.04
C GLY A 200 -6.68 6.51 20.18
N SER A 201 -6.87 7.49 21.08
CA SER A 201 -8.11 8.23 21.24
C SER A 201 -8.31 9.21 20.08
N ALA A 202 -7.25 9.88 19.66
CA ALA A 202 -7.24 10.76 18.50
C ALA A 202 -7.52 9.98 17.21
N ILE A 203 -6.96 8.78 17.06
CA ILE A 203 -7.25 7.88 15.91
C ILE A 203 -8.74 7.52 15.91
N ARG A 204 -9.30 7.07 17.02
CA ARG A 204 -10.75 6.76 17.12
C ARG A 204 -11.64 7.96 16.80
N ALA A 205 -11.28 9.14 17.29
CA ALA A 205 -12.01 10.38 16.99
C ALA A 205 -11.97 10.73 15.50
N LEU A 206 -10.80 10.53 14.84
CA LEU A 206 -10.65 10.71 13.39
C LEU A 206 -11.58 9.77 12.63
N LEU A 207 -11.58 8.47 12.95
CA LEU A 207 -12.44 7.47 12.31
C LEU A 207 -13.92 7.83 12.46
N ALA A 208 -14.34 8.19 13.66
CA ALA A 208 -15.72 8.62 13.95
C ALA A 208 -16.12 9.87 13.16
N ALA A 209 -15.22 10.86 13.04
CA ALA A 209 -15.47 12.08 12.28
C ALA A 209 -15.74 11.81 10.80
N TYR A 210 -15.12 10.79 10.21
CA TYR A 210 -15.31 10.43 8.80
C TYR A 210 -16.35 9.33 8.60
N GLY A 211 -16.87 8.71 9.67
CA GLY A 211 -17.80 7.60 9.59
C GLY A 211 -17.20 6.40 8.82
N SER A 212 -15.90 6.22 8.92
CA SER A 212 -15.14 5.18 8.24
C SER A 212 -14.17 4.52 9.20
N GLU A 213 -14.00 3.21 9.07
CA GLU A 213 -13.02 2.46 9.87
C GLU A 213 -11.58 2.59 9.35
N LEU A 214 -11.43 3.06 8.12
CA LEU A 214 -10.13 3.17 7.42
C LEU A 214 -9.91 4.61 6.99
N VAL A 215 -9.17 5.36 7.81
CA VAL A 215 -8.83 6.76 7.57
C VAL A 215 -7.38 6.99 7.92
N VAL A 216 -6.65 7.62 7.02
CA VAL A 216 -5.25 8.03 7.21
C VAL A 216 -5.11 9.51 6.93
N LEU A 217 -4.50 10.22 7.86
CA LEU A 217 -4.09 11.60 7.70
C LEU A 217 -2.65 11.64 7.17
N ALA A 218 -2.44 12.28 6.04
CA ALA A 218 -1.14 12.48 5.40
C ALA A 218 -0.72 13.94 5.57
N VAL A 219 0.00 14.23 6.66
CA VAL A 219 0.44 15.59 7.01
C VAL A 219 1.79 15.86 6.40
N ALA A 220 1.88 16.91 5.58
CA ALA A 220 3.14 17.44 5.04
C ALA A 220 3.51 18.74 5.78
N GLU A 221 4.76 18.85 6.24
CA GLU A 221 5.30 20.01 6.94
C GLU A 221 6.66 20.40 6.36
N GLN A 222 6.79 21.65 5.94
CA GLN A 222 8.04 22.16 5.42
C GLN A 222 8.91 22.70 6.55
N ASP A 223 10.12 22.13 6.67
CA ASP A 223 11.18 22.61 7.57
C ASP A 223 12.24 23.32 6.73
N LEU A 224 12.08 24.63 6.58
CA LEU A 224 12.98 25.47 5.78
C LEU A 224 14.39 25.54 6.37
N ALA A 225 14.50 25.51 7.70
CA ALA A 225 15.80 25.57 8.39
C ALA A 225 16.61 24.29 8.12
N ALA A 226 15.96 23.14 8.18
CA ALA A 226 16.58 21.86 7.88
C ALA A 226 16.58 21.50 6.38
N LYS A 227 15.97 22.33 5.51
CA LYS A 227 15.77 22.09 4.08
C LYS A 227 15.12 20.72 3.82
N ARG A 228 14.03 20.43 4.51
CA ARG A 228 13.32 19.14 4.44
C ARG A 228 11.83 19.35 4.41
N LEU A 229 11.15 18.45 3.68
CA LEU A 229 9.73 18.19 3.78
C LEU A 229 9.54 17.00 4.72
N ARG A 230 8.87 17.18 5.84
CA ARG A 230 8.47 16.09 6.72
C ARG A 230 7.07 15.64 6.35
N VAL A 231 6.87 14.34 6.21
CA VAL A 231 5.55 13.76 6.00
C VAL A 231 5.27 12.73 7.07
N THR A 232 4.11 12.87 7.70
CA THR A 232 3.59 11.95 8.71
C THR A 232 2.32 11.32 8.17
N LEU A 233 2.31 9.99 8.08
CA LEU A 233 1.10 9.20 7.88
C LEU A 233 0.62 8.69 9.23
N SER A 234 -0.61 8.98 9.61
CA SER A 234 -1.17 8.52 10.88
C SER A 234 -2.66 8.20 10.74
N GLY A 235 -3.10 7.15 11.41
CA GLY A 235 -4.49 6.71 11.35
C GLY A 235 -4.60 5.19 11.37
N ARG A 236 -5.58 4.67 10.63
CA ARG A 236 -5.84 3.24 10.52
C ARG A 236 -6.09 2.86 9.07
N ASP A 237 -5.35 1.86 8.59
CA ASP A 237 -5.59 1.16 7.33
C ASP A 237 -6.13 -0.26 7.58
N ALA A 238 -6.27 -1.06 6.53
CA ALA A 238 -6.77 -2.44 6.63
C ALA A 238 -5.85 -3.37 7.45
N VAL A 239 -4.61 -2.97 7.69
CA VAL A 239 -3.64 -3.71 8.52
C VAL A 239 -3.79 -3.36 10.00
N GLY A 240 -4.22 -2.12 10.30
CA GLY A 240 -4.41 -1.65 11.67
C GLY A 240 -3.94 -0.21 11.87
N PRO A 241 -4.01 0.30 13.11
CA PRO A 241 -3.54 1.64 13.42
C PRO A 241 -2.02 1.74 13.24
N PHE A 242 -1.55 2.90 12.76
CA PHE A 242 -0.12 3.15 12.59
C PHE A 242 0.21 4.63 12.56
N VAL A 243 1.48 4.93 12.82
CA VAL A 243 2.12 6.21 12.56
C VAL A 243 3.45 5.96 11.87
N LEU A 244 3.72 6.73 10.83
CA LEU A 244 4.98 6.66 10.10
C LEU A 244 5.43 8.06 9.73
N LYS A 245 6.67 8.39 10.07
CA LYS A 245 7.28 9.70 9.80
C LYS A 245 8.44 9.53 8.80
N ARG A 246 8.48 10.38 7.76
CA ARG A 246 9.53 10.44 6.75
C ARG A 246 9.95 11.88 6.49
N ALA A 247 11.20 12.06 6.08
CA ALA A 247 11.72 13.35 5.69
C ALA A 247 12.37 13.26 4.31
N TYR A 248 12.07 14.24 3.47
CA TYR A 248 12.56 14.35 2.11
C TYR A 248 13.37 15.63 1.97
N ARG A 249 14.45 15.59 1.20
CA ARG A 249 15.26 16.77 0.95
C ARG A 249 14.49 17.75 0.05
N LEU A 250 14.43 19.02 0.45
CA LEU A 250 13.94 20.08 -0.41
C LEU A 250 15.06 20.53 -1.33
N ASP A 251 14.80 20.48 -2.64
CA ASP A 251 15.67 21.10 -3.62
C ASP A 251 15.14 22.50 -3.92
N PRO A 252 15.96 23.57 -3.71
CA PRO A 252 15.53 24.93 -4.05
C PRO A 252 15.24 25.14 -5.53
N ALA A 253 15.86 24.33 -6.42
CA ALA A 253 15.63 24.41 -7.86
C ALA A 253 14.32 23.74 -8.28
N ASP A 254 13.83 22.74 -7.51
CA ASP A 254 12.59 22.03 -7.75
C ASP A 254 11.88 21.73 -6.42
N PRO A 255 11.20 22.71 -5.84
CA PRO A 255 10.52 22.53 -4.56
C PRO A 255 9.30 21.58 -4.64
N GLY A 256 8.75 21.33 -5.84
CA GLY A 256 7.63 20.43 -6.08
C GLY A 256 8.02 18.96 -5.96
N TYR A 257 9.23 18.61 -6.39
CA TYR A 257 9.73 17.24 -6.44
C TYR A 257 9.63 16.50 -5.09
N ALA A 258 9.95 17.16 -3.98
CA ALA A 258 9.87 16.55 -2.65
C ALA A 258 8.44 16.13 -2.29
N SER A 259 7.44 16.93 -2.67
CA SER A 259 6.01 16.63 -2.44
C SER A 259 5.55 15.47 -3.30
N GLU A 260 5.94 15.44 -4.57
CA GLU A 260 5.63 14.34 -5.50
C GLU A 260 6.25 13.03 -5.03
N LEU A 261 7.54 13.04 -4.71
CA LEU A 261 8.23 11.88 -4.17
C LEU A 261 7.59 11.40 -2.86
N ALA A 262 7.23 12.33 -1.97
CA ALA A 262 6.61 12.01 -0.70
C ALA A 262 5.24 11.33 -0.87
N ALA A 263 4.40 11.79 -1.80
CA ALA A 263 3.10 11.18 -2.08
C ALA A 263 3.24 9.78 -2.70
N VAL A 264 4.15 9.60 -3.68
CA VAL A 264 4.45 8.30 -4.29
C VAL A 264 4.96 7.30 -3.25
N VAL A 265 5.89 7.72 -2.40
CA VAL A 265 6.42 6.87 -1.32
C VAL A 265 5.34 6.55 -0.28
N SER A 266 4.49 7.52 0.05
CA SER A 266 3.37 7.30 0.98
C SER A 266 2.39 6.26 0.44
N MET A 267 2.04 6.33 -0.85
CA MET A 267 1.21 5.32 -1.50
C MET A 267 1.88 3.95 -1.50
N GLY A 268 3.17 3.89 -1.83
CA GLY A 268 3.96 2.65 -1.78
C GLY A 268 4.06 2.03 -0.37
N ILE A 269 4.03 2.85 0.68
CA ILE A 269 3.99 2.37 2.08
C ILE A 269 2.63 1.72 2.37
N LEU A 270 1.51 2.35 1.99
CA LEU A 270 0.17 1.80 2.19
C LEU A 270 0.01 0.44 1.48
N GLU A 271 0.42 0.36 0.22
CA GLU A 271 0.44 -0.90 -0.53
C GLU A 271 1.40 -1.93 0.08
N GLY A 272 2.57 -1.48 0.53
CA GLY A 272 3.58 -2.34 1.16
C GLY A 272 3.09 -2.98 2.46
N ARG A 273 2.34 -2.24 3.27
CA ARG A 273 1.70 -2.74 4.49
C ARG A 273 0.68 -3.84 4.17
N TRP A 274 -0.18 -3.60 3.17
CA TRP A 274 -1.16 -4.59 2.72
C TRP A 274 -0.48 -5.86 2.19
N LYS A 275 0.52 -5.71 1.32
CA LYS A 275 1.31 -6.84 0.82
C LYS A 275 1.94 -7.64 1.97
N ALA A 276 2.50 -6.98 2.97
CA ALA A 276 3.13 -7.68 4.09
C ALA A 276 2.15 -8.62 4.81
N VAL A 277 0.90 -8.21 5.01
CA VAL A 277 -0.14 -9.08 5.60
C VAL A 277 -0.51 -10.22 4.67
N LYS A 278 -0.71 -9.93 3.36
CA LYS A 278 -1.09 -10.96 2.38
C LYS A 278 -0.03 -12.07 2.24
N PHE A 279 1.25 -11.71 2.31
CA PHE A 279 2.33 -12.68 2.24
C PHE A 279 2.65 -13.33 3.58
N ALA A 280 2.28 -12.72 4.71
CA ALA A 280 2.32 -13.37 6.02
C ALA A 280 1.21 -14.42 6.18
N SER A 281 0.05 -14.23 5.50
CA SER A 281 -1.13 -15.10 5.56
C SER A 281 -1.25 -16.09 4.39
N GLY A 282 -0.21 -16.27 3.56
CA GLY A 282 -0.24 -17.18 2.40
C GLY A 282 -0.31 -18.67 2.78
N PRO A 283 -0.77 -19.59 1.88
CA PRO A 283 -1.04 -21.00 2.17
C PRO A 283 0.20 -21.89 2.48
N GLY A 284 1.27 -21.28 2.94
CA GLY A 284 2.43 -21.92 3.58
C GLY A 284 2.66 -21.40 4.98
N ASN A 285 1.79 -20.49 5.46
CA ASN A 285 1.90 -19.84 6.75
C ASN A 285 0.52 -19.74 7.44
N ASP A 286 -0.36 -20.71 7.19
CA ASP A 286 -1.60 -20.90 7.96
C ASP A 286 -1.25 -21.38 9.36
N GLY A 287 -0.67 -20.50 10.16
CA GLY A 287 -0.30 -20.87 11.49
C GLY A 287 0.51 -19.87 12.26
N ALA A 288 0.06 -18.60 12.32
CA ALA A 288 0.66 -17.72 13.31
C ALA A 288 -0.34 -16.76 13.97
N VAL A 289 -1.58 -17.22 14.19
CA VAL A 289 -2.25 -17.09 15.46
C VAL A 289 -2.38 -18.53 15.96
N ALA A 290 -1.25 -19.17 16.16
CA ALA A 290 -1.17 -20.51 16.75
C ALA A 290 -0.96 -20.32 18.24
N THR A 291 -1.95 -20.67 19.02
CA THR A 291 -1.69 -21.47 20.21
C THR A 291 -0.74 -22.57 19.78
N ALA A 292 0.55 -22.39 20.06
CA ALA A 292 1.63 -23.29 19.68
C ALA A 292 1.34 -24.69 20.22
N ALA A 293 1.25 -25.67 19.32
CA ALA A 293 1.56 -27.05 19.67
C ALA A 293 3.10 -27.16 19.82
N PRO A 294 3.62 -27.92 20.79
CA PRO A 294 5.06 -27.99 21.04
C PRO A 294 5.73 -28.78 19.93
N GLY A 295 6.61 -28.12 19.15
CA GLY A 295 7.47 -28.87 18.26
C GLY A 295 8.22 -28.14 17.13
N ASP A 296 7.80 -26.95 16.63
CA ASP A 296 8.55 -26.26 15.58
C ASP A 296 8.24 -24.75 15.62
N SER A 297 8.98 -24.02 16.43
CA SER A 297 8.72 -22.58 16.62
C SER A 297 9.70 -21.74 15.84
N GLU A 298 9.34 -21.39 14.62
CA GLU A 298 9.95 -20.26 13.93
C GLU A 298 9.46 -18.96 14.59
N LEU A 299 10.37 -18.13 15.06
CA LEU A 299 10.09 -16.89 15.78
C LEU A 299 10.57 -15.70 14.97
N LEU A 300 9.66 -14.76 14.71
CA LEU A 300 9.98 -13.44 14.15
C LEU A 300 10.21 -12.47 15.32
N ILE A 301 11.40 -11.92 15.42
CA ILE A 301 11.85 -11.05 16.50
C ILE A 301 12.22 -9.68 15.93
N ALA A 302 11.66 -8.61 16.48
CA ALA A 302 12.13 -7.25 16.23
C ALA A 302 13.30 -6.96 17.18
N VAL A 303 14.45 -6.61 16.65
CA VAL A 303 15.65 -6.25 17.43
C VAL A 303 15.79 -4.74 17.39
N GLU A 304 15.87 -4.11 18.57
CA GLU A 304 16.10 -2.68 18.71
C GLU A 304 17.52 -2.42 19.20
N PHE A 305 18.20 -1.45 18.58
CA PHE A 305 19.57 -1.06 18.92
C PHE A 305 19.83 0.42 18.60
N HIS A 306 20.82 1.03 19.23
CA HIS A 306 21.15 2.44 19.07
C HIS A 306 22.19 2.71 17.96
N GLY A 307 22.86 1.68 17.49
CA GLY A 307 23.86 1.80 16.43
C GLY A 307 24.37 0.47 15.91
N MET A 308 25.14 0.51 14.81
CA MET A 308 25.61 -0.68 14.12
C MET A 308 26.58 -1.53 14.97
N GLY A 309 27.34 -0.92 15.89
CA GLY A 309 28.21 -1.67 16.82
C GLY A 309 27.42 -2.54 17.80
N GLU A 310 26.31 -1.98 18.33
CA GLU A 310 25.38 -2.72 19.20
C GLU A 310 24.69 -3.86 18.45
N TRP A 311 24.28 -3.61 17.18
CA TRP A 311 23.76 -4.66 16.32
C TRP A 311 24.74 -5.83 16.12
N GLN A 312 26.01 -5.53 15.87
CA GLN A 312 27.04 -6.58 15.72
C GLN A 312 27.24 -7.38 17.01
N ASP A 313 27.13 -6.73 18.17
CA ASP A 313 27.21 -7.40 19.46
C ASP A 313 26.00 -8.28 19.72
N ILE A 314 24.79 -7.77 19.47
CA ILE A 314 23.54 -8.56 19.55
C ILE A 314 23.60 -9.75 18.60
N GLY A 315 24.04 -9.57 17.35
CA GLY A 315 24.17 -10.62 16.35
C GLY A 315 25.12 -11.74 16.77
N ARG A 316 26.27 -11.39 17.37
CA ARG A 316 27.21 -12.38 17.94
C ARG A 316 26.61 -13.18 19.09
N ARG A 317 25.88 -12.51 20.01
CA ARG A 317 25.23 -13.16 21.15
C ARG A 317 24.08 -14.06 20.70
N LEU A 318 23.29 -13.65 19.70
CA LEU A 318 22.27 -14.50 19.10
C LEU A 318 22.88 -15.75 18.47
N ALA A 319 23.95 -15.61 17.69
CA ALA A 319 24.63 -16.73 17.06
C ALA A 319 25.33 -17.66 18.07
N ALA A 320 25.72 -17.14 19.25
CA ALA A 320 26.33 -17.90 20.33
C ALA A 320 25.30 -18.57 21.27
N THR A 321 24.01 -18.28 21.14
CA THR A 321 22.97 -18.85 22.00
C THR A 321 22.66 -20.29 21.59
N PRO A 322 22.87 -21.29 22.48
CA PRO A 322 22.63 -22.68 22.14
C PRO A 322 21.15 -22.94 21.79
N GLY A 323 20.91 -23.77 20.77
CA GLY A 323 19.57 -24.18 20.36
C GLY A 323 18.88 -23.20 19.41
N ILE A 324 19.51 -22.09 19.03
CA ILE A 324 19.05 -21.27 17.93
C ILE A 324 19.49 -21.92 16.61
N GLU A 325 18.52 -22.19 15.77
CA GLU A 325 18.70 -22.73 14.43
C GLU A 325 18.15 -21.71 13.40
N GLU A 326 18.70 -21.74 12.18
CA GLU A 326 18.22 -20.96 11.04
C GLU A 326 18.05 -19.45 11.33
N LEU A 327 19.09 -18.84 11.92
CA LEU A 327 19.10 -17.39 12.17
C LEU A 327 19.21 -16.61 10.86
N GLU A 328 18.15 -15.92 10.45
CA GLU A 328 18.09 -15.11 9.25
C GLU A 328 17.74 -13.65 9.58
N VAL A 329 18.41 -12.70 8.94
CA VAL A 329 18.11 -11.28 9.06
C VAL A 329 17.15 -10.88 7.93
N ALA A 330 15.86 -10.85 8.23
CA ALA A 330 14.81 -10.50 7.29
C ALA A 330 14.78 -9.00 6.92
N GLY A 331 15.38 -8.15 7.74
CA GLY A 331 15.49 -6.71 7.45
C GLY A 331 16.39 -6.00 8.44
N LEU A 332 17.11 -4.97 7.98
CA LEU A 332 18.02 -4.16 8.78
C LEU A 332 17.81 -2.68 8.50
N SER A 333 17.74 -1.86 9.55
CA SER A 333 17.67 -0.41 9.51
C SER A 333 18.74 0.22 10.40
N ALA A 334 18.78 1.53 10.50
CA ALA A 334 19.79 2.23 11.32
C ALA A 334 19.65 1.97 12.83
N ARG A 335 18.46 1.56 13.30
CA ARG A 335 18.15 1.39 14.74
C ARG A 335 17.30 0.15 15.05
N GLY A 336 17.16 -0.77 14.10
CA GLY A 336 16.36 -1.97 14.30
C GLY A 336 16.61 -3.01 13.22
N ALA A 337 16.46 -4.27 13.57
CA ALA A 337 16.47 -5.39 12.64
C ALA A 337 15.23 -6.27 12.85
N ARG A 338 14.84 -7.00 11.82
CA ARG A 338 13.93 -8.14 11.93
C ARG A 338 14.75 -9.40 11.73
N VAL A 339 14.64 -10.28 12.69
CA VAL A 339 15.36 -11.55 12.69
C VAL A 339 14.35 -12.67 12.78
N THR A 340 14.46 -13.63 11.89
CA THR A 340 13.74 -14.89 11.96
C THR A 340 14.70 -15.94 12.47
N LEU A 341 14.28 -16.73 13.44
CA LEU A 341 15.06 -17.84 13.97
C LEU A 341 14.15 -19.00 14.37
N ARG A 342 14.70 -20.20 14.37
CA ARG A 342 14.05 -21.40 14.89
C ARG A 342 14.61 -21.75 16.26
N TYR A 343 13.71 -22.01 17.21
CA TYR A 343 14.09 -22.46 18.55
C TYR A 343 13.12 -23.54 19.06
N ALA A 344 13.56 -24.76 19.12
CA ALA A 344 12.69 -25.94 19.39
C ALA A 344 12.02 -25.93 20.77
N ALA A 345 12.58 -25.23 21.75
CA ALA A 345 12.05 -25.20 23.11
C ALA A 345 11.01 -24.08 23.37
N GLY A 346 10.64 -23.29 22.31
CA GLY A 346 9.65 -22.24 22.42
C GLY A 346 10.18 -20.89 22.91
N ALA A 347 9.36 -19.83 22.76
CA ALA A 347 9.78 -18.44 22.98
C ALA A 347 10.17 -18.12 24.43
N ASP A 348 9.51 -18.71 25.42
CA ASP A 348 9.80 -18.46 26.84
C ASP A 348 11.17 -19.00 27.22
N ARG A 349 11.49 -20.18 26.73
CA ARG A 349 12.84 -20.81 26.96
C ARG A 349 13.93 -20.05 26.18
N LEU A 350 13.59 -19.53 25.00
CA LEU A 350 14.50 -18.66 24.27
C LEU A 350 14.78 -17.38 25.07
N ALA A 351 13.76 -16.76 25.67
CA ALA A 351 13.96 -15.58 26.51
C ALA A 351 14.91 -15.83 27.69
N GLU A 352 14.80 -16.98 28.35
CA GLU A 352 15.72 -17.39 29.40
C GLU A 352 17.16 -17.57 28.87
N ALA A 353 17.34 -18.25 27.74
CA ALA A 353 18.63 -18.47 27.12
C ALA A 353 19.30 -17.17 26.68
N LEU A 354 18.53 -16.25 26.11
CA LEU A 354 18.98 -14.91 25.66
C LEU A 354 19.33 -14.02 26.87
N ALA A 355 18.60 -14.12 27.97
CA ALA A 355 18.92 -13.38 29.19
C ALA A 355 20.31 -13.78 29.76
N GLN A 356 20.73 -15.05 29.66
CA GLN A 356 22.05 -15.49 30.01
C GLN A 356 23.17 -14.89 29.15
N GLN A 357 22.80 -14.44 27.94
CA GLN A 357 23.70 -13.75 27.02
C GLN A 357 23.62 -12.21 27.16
N GLY A 358 22.90 -11.68 28.16
CA GLY A 358 22.70 -10.25 28.37
C GLY A 358 21.78 -9.61 27.32
N LEU A 359 20.84 -10.39 26.80
CA LEU A 359 19.80 -9.92 25.87
C LEU A 359 18.42 -10.04 26.53
N SER A 360 17.56 -9.05 26.33
CA SER A 360 16.19 -9.03 26.87
C SER A 360 15.19 -9.26 25.76
N LEU A 361 14.52 -10.42 25.77
CA LEU A 361 13.41 -10.73 24.86
C LEU A 361 12.08 -10.52 25.59
N ARG A 362 11.23 -9.65 25.05
CA ARG A 362 9.92 -9.32 25.63
C ARG A 362 8.82 -9.47 24.59
N ASN A 363 7.65 -9.91 25.04
CA ASN A 363 6.45 -9.86 24.21
C ASN A 363 5.77 -8.51 24.36
N ALA A 364 5.68 -7.74 23.27
CA ALA A 364 5.05 -6.45 23.20
C ALA A 364 3.81 -6.54 22.29
N GLY A 365 2.65 -6.86 22.87
CA GLY A 365 1.39 -6.91 22.14
C GLY A 365 1.32 -7.93 21.01
N GLY A 366 1.94 -9.11 21.17
CA GLY A 366 1.95 -10.18 20.17
C GLY A 366 3.18 -10.18 19.25
N SER A 367 4.11 -9.25 19.43
CA SER A 367 5.40 -9.22 18.74
C SER A 367 6.52 -9.37 19.73
N TRP A 368 7.54 -10.18 19.42
CA TRP A 368 8.73 -10.33 20.23
C TRP A 368 9.72 -9.21 19.93
N VAL A 369 10.17 -8.53 20.98
CA VAL A 369 11.17 -7.45 20.88
C VAL A 369 12.41 -7.83 21.69
N LEU A 370 13.58 -7.74 21.06
CA LEU A 370 14.88 -8.02 21.62
C LEU A 370 15.69 -6.72 21.75
N THR A 371 16.27 -6.53 22.93
CA THR A 371 17.16 -5.41 23.24
C THR A 371 18.38 -5.91 24.00
N LEU A 372 19.48 -5.16 23.98
CA LEU A 372 20.59 -5.37 24.90
C LEU A 372 20.14 -5.01 26.34
N GLN A 373 20.59 -5.78 27.35
CA GLN A 373 20.35 -5.48 28.75
C GLN A 373 21.34 -4.44 29.27
#